data_bf31373c252ad62e360981a01b05a537
#
_entry.id   bf31373c252ad62e360981a01b05a537
#
_cell.length_a   1.000
_cell.length_b   1.000
_cell.length_c   1.000
_cell.angle_alpha   90.00
_cell.angle_beta   90.00
_cell.angle_gamma   90.00
#
_symmetry.space_group_name_H-M   'P 1'
#
loop_
_entity.id
_entity.type
_entity.pdbx_description
1 polymer ?
#
loop_
_entity_poly.entity_id
_entity_poly.type
_entity_poly.pdbx_seq_one_letter_code
_entity_poly.pdbx_strand_id
1 'polypeptide(L)'
;MVMNGENPANGDRSGPASGPRPGSTSGSGSDSASGDGSAPIGLRERKKRLTYQAVSDAAITMFLERGFDKVSVAEVAAAADISKPTLFRYFPAKEDLVLHRFADHEDEAARVVTGRAPDETPLDALRRHFLDGLDRRDPVTGLCDVPQVLAFLRLLYGTPSLVARLHAYQGRSEAALARALGGGLSDRLAAGQIIAVLRILAMENWRRTDAGESADRVYAGAVQAAEEAFVQLRTGLEPPSRPRG
;
A
#
# COMPACT_ATOMS: atom_id res chain seq x y z
N MET A 1 -0.20 22.39 24.18
CA MET A 1 -0.73 22.57 25.53
C MET A 1 -0.52 21.26 26.28
N VAL A 2 0.41 21.30 27.18
CA VAL A 2 0.95 20.16 27.94
C VAL A 2 0.07 19.98 29.19
N MET A 3 -0.20 18.77 29.60
CA MET A 3 -0.45 18.47 31.01
C MET A 3 0.13 17.10 31.35
N ASN A 4 1.17 17.15 32.17
CA ASN A 4 1.74 16.08 32.99
C ASN A 4 0.79 15.75 34.16
N GLY A 5 0.86 14.53 34.62
CA GLY A 5 0.25 14.10 35.89
C GLY A 5 1.02 12.91 36.45
N GLU A 6 1.74 13.20 37.50
CA GLU A 6 2.76 12.41 38.21
C GLU A 6 2.25 11.19 38.97
N ASN A 7 3.21 10.29 39.18
CA ASN A 7 3.31 9.16 40.13
C ASN A 7 3.36 9.69 41.59
N PRO A 8 3.06 8.89 42.68
CA PRO A 8 4.14 8.25 43.40
C PRO A 8 3.84 6.87 44.07
N ALA A 9 4.80 6.00 44.01
CA ALA A 9 5.68 5.44 45.09
C ALA A 9 5.03 4.63 46.24
N ASN A 10 5.49 3.45 46.55
CA ASN A 10 6.45 3.06 47.59
C ASN A 10 6.10 1.72 48.28
N GLY A 11 7.16 0.95 48.65
CA GLY A 11 7.23 0.06 49.81
C GLY A 11 7.53 -1.41 49.51
N ASP A 12 8.71 -1.82 49.37
CA ASP A 12 9.79 -2.31 50.25
C ASP A 12 9.45 -3.58 51.11
N ARG A 13 10.37 -4.57 50.98
CA ARG A 13 11.00 -5.46 51.99
C ARG A 13 11.10 -6.94 51.66
N SER A 14 12.38 -7.31 51.47
CA SER A 14 13.12 -8.38 52.14
C SER A 14 12.93 -9.87 51.78
N GLY A 15 14.03 -10.49 51.29
CA GLY A 15 14.24 -11.95 51.25
C GLY A 15 14.75 -12.50 52.65
N PRO A 16 15.50 -13.62 52.77
CA PRO A 16 16.00 -14.63 51.84
C PRO A 16 15.76 -16.09 52.31
N ALA A 17 16.12 -17.14 51.56
CA ALA A 17 16.95 -18.28 51.93
C ALA A 17 16.68 -19.60 51.19
N SER A 18 17.78 -20.17 50.66
CA SER A 18 18.25 -21.55 50.67
C SER A 18 17.47 -22.66 49.92
N GLY A 19 18.22 -23.31 48.95
CA GLY A 19 17.89 -24.54 48.24
C GLY A 19 17.89 -25.83 49.07
N PRO A 20 17.88 -27.04 48.52
CA PRO A 20 18.76 -27.56 47.45
C PRO A 20 18.07 -28.46 46.35
N ARG A 21 18.83 -28.81 45.33
CA ARG A 21 18.60 -29.86 44.31
C ARG A 21 18.78 -31.28 44.90
N PRO A 22 18.52 -32.47 44.19
CA PRO A 22 18.23 -32.68 42.75
C PRO A 22 17.12 -33.74 42.50
N GLY A 23 16.76 -33.97 41.21
CA GLY A 23 15.96 -35.13 40.80
C GLY A 23 15.60 -35.12 39.32
N SER A 24 16.33 -35.88 38.51
CA SER A 24 16.09 -36.23 37.12
C SER A 24 14.87 -37.16 37.01
N THR A 25 13.97 -36.88 36.02
CA THR A 25 13.29 -37.94 35.24
C THR A 25 12.82 -37.40 33.89
N SER A 26 13.16 -38.15 32.88
CA SER A 26 12.73 -38.11 31.49
C SER A 26 11.22 -38.24 31.33
N GLY A 27 10.62 -37.43 30.43
CA GLY A 27 9.25 -37.58 30.00
C GLY A 27 9.08 -36.99 28.61
N SER A 28 9.08 -37.85 27.58
CA SER A 28 8.69 -37.56 26.22
C SER A 28 7.24 -37.12 26.17
N GLY A 29 6.96 -35.92 25.66
CA GLY A 29 5.63 -35.46 25.35
C GLY A 29 5.70 -34.63 24.06
N SER A 30 5.37 -35.30 22.95
CA SER A 30 5.16 -34.65 21.65
C SER A 30 3.82 -33.94 21.66
N ASP A 31 3.83 -32.62 21.82
CA ASP A 31 2.68 -31.79 21.51
C ASP A 31 2.97 -30.99 20.23
N SER A 32 2.32 -31.44 19.17
CA SER A 32 2.24 -30.77 17.88
C SER A 32 1.27 -29.61 18.02
N ALA A 33 1.76 -28.43 18.36
CA ALA A 33 1.02 -27.19 18.20
C ALA A 33 1.24 -26.68 16.78
N SER A 34 0.22 -26.82 15.95
CA SER A 34 0.10 -26.15 14.65
C SER A 34 0.03 -24.65 14.90
N GLY A 35 1.16 -23.98 14.86
CA GLY A 35 1.29 -22.54 14.90
C GLY A 35 1.13 -21.98 13.50
N ASP A 36 0.13 -21.14 13.34
CA ASP A 36 -0.10 -20.22 12.23
C ASP A 36 1.21 -19.61 11.73
N GLY A 37 1.55 -19.93 10.46
CA GLY A 37 2.87 -19.71 9.87
C GLY A 37 3.12 -18.29 9.35
N SER A 38 2.82 -17.27 10.14
CA SER A 38 3.32 -15.90 9.89
C SER A 38 4.56 -15.67 10.74
N ALA A 39 5.75 -16.00 10.19
CA ALA A 39 7.01 -15.72 10.86
C ALA A 39 7.12 -14.20 11.14
N PRO A 40 7.39 -13.79 12.38
CA PRO A 40 7.55 -12.38 12.69
C PRO A 40 8.68 -11.80 11.86
N ILE A 41 8.39 -10.73 11.09
CA ILE A 41 9.38 -9.96 10.33
C ILE A 41 10.53 -9.64 11.29
N GLY A 42 11.74 -10.12 10.98
CA GLY A 42 12.90 -9.97 11.85
C GLY A 42 13.15 -8.50 12.19
N LEU A 43 13.61 -8.22 13.40
CA LEU A 43 13.87 -6.85 13.91
C LEU A 43 14.67 -6.00 12.90
N ARG A 44 15.61 -6.62 12.19
CA ARG A 44 16.42 -5.98 11.15
C ARG A 44 15.59 -5.50 9.96
N GLU A 45 14.65 -6.32 9.49
CA GLU A 45 13.79 -5.98 8.35
C GLU A 45 12.77 -4.91 8.74
N ARG A 46 12.22 -4.98 9.95
CA ARG A 46 11.36 -3.92 10.49
C ARG A 46 12.10 -2.58 10.59
N LYS A 47 13.33 -2.58 11.11
CA LYS A 47 14.16 -1.36 11.21
C LYS A 47 14.49 -0.80 9.84
N LYS A 48 14.81 -1.66 8.87
CA LYS A 48 15.05 -1.28 7.48
C LYS A 48 13.82 -0.60 6.87
N ARG A 49 12.62 -1.20 7.00
CA ARG A 49 11.37 -0.63 6.51
C ARG A 49 11.07 0.74 7.12
N LEU A 50 11.25 0.91 8.43
CA LEU A 50 11.08 2.21 9.11
C LEU A 50 12.05 3.27 8.58
N THR A 51 13.29 2.90 8.26
CA THR A 51 14.26 3.81 7.65
C THR A 51 13.83 4.22 6.23
N TYR A 52 13.36 3.28 5.40
CA TYR A 52 12.84 3.60 4.07
C TYR A 52 11.67 4.59 4.14
N GLN A 53 10.73 4.32 5.04
CA GLN A 53 9.57 5.18 5.24
C GLN A 53 9.99 6.60 5.65
N ALA A 54 10.87 6.74 6.64
CA ALA A 54 11.33 8.03 7.13
C ALA A 54 12.06 8.84 6.03
N VAL A 55 12.90 8.20 5.22
CA VAL A 55 13.60 8.84 4.11
C VAL A 55 12.61 9.29 3.02
N SER A 56 11.65 8.45 2.67
CA SER A 56 10.58 8.77 1.70
C SER A 56 9.74 9.95 2.18
N ASP A 57 9.32 9.96 3.45
CA ASP A 57 8.50 11.02 4.03
C ASP A 57 9.24 12.36 4.06
N ALA A 58 10.51 12.36 4.45
CA ALA A 58 11.35 13.57 4.40
C ALA A 58 11.50 14.10 2.96
N ALA A 59 11.75 13.22 2.00
CA ALA A 59 11.86 13.59 0.59
C ALA A 59 10.55 14.20 0.06
N ILE A 60 9.40 13.56 0.31
CA ILE A 60 8.09 14.03 -0.12
C ILE A 60 7.80 15.42 0.46
N THR A 61 8.08 15.64 1.75
CA THR A 61 7.91 16.96 2.39
C THR A 61 8.73 18.01 1.66
N MET A 62 10.02 17.77 1.40
CA MET A 62 10.89 18.71 0.67
C MET A 62 10.39 18.96 -0.75
N PHE A 63 9.90 17.92 -1.45
CA PHE A 63 9.37 18.05 -2.81
C PHE A 63 8.07 18.88 -2.85
N LEU A 64 7.21 18.71 -1.88
CA LEU A 64 5.98 19.51 -1.76
C LEU A 64 6.25 20.98 -1.46
N GLU A 65 7.24 21.27 -0.61
CA GLU A 65 7.59 22.63 -0.23
C GLU A 65 8.36 23.40 -1.32
N ARG A 66 9.27 22.72 -2.02
CA ARG A 66 10.25 23.37 -2.90
C ARG A 66 10.10 23.01 -4.37
N GLY A 67 9.32 21.97 -4.69
CA GLY A 67 9.18 21.39 -6.03
C GLY A 67 10.16 20.25 -6.27
N PHE A 68 9.69 19.22 -7.02
CA PHE A 68 10.46 18.01 -7.29
C PHE A 68 11.83 18.29 -7.90
N ASP A 69 11.90 19.11 -8.95
CA ASP A 69 13.15 19.36 -9.70
C ASP A 69 14.18 20.18 -8.92
N LYS A 70 13.74 21.01 -7.98
CA LYS A 70 14.60 21.91 -7.21
C LYS A 70 15.31 21.25 -6.02
N VAL A 71 14.89 20.07 -5.61
CA VAL A 71 15.49 19.34 -4.49
C VAL A 71 16.42 18.26 -5.03
N SER A 72 17.68 18.26 -4.62
CA SER A 72 18.66 17.25 -5.02
C SER A 72 18.60 16.01 -4.10
N VAL A 73 19.04 14.87 -4.63
CA VAL A 73 19.20 13.62 -3.85
C VAL A 73 20.19 13.78 -2.69
N ALA A 74 21.18 14.68 -2.85
CA ALA A 74 22.16 14.97 -1.80
C ALA A 74 21.51 15.70 -0.60
N GLU A 75 20.60 16.65 -0.87
CA GLU A 75 19.84 17.34 0.18
C GLU A 75 18.90 16.38 0.94
N VAL A 76 18.25 15.48 0.21
CA VAL A 76 17.41 14.43 0.84
C VAL A 76 18.25 13.52 1.73
N ALA A 77 19.43 13.07 1.26
CA ALA A 77 20.33 12.24 2.03
C ALA A 77 20.81 12.95 3.32
N ALA A 78 21.16 14.23 3.21
CA ALA A 78 21.55 15.05 4.36
C ALA A 78 20.39 15.24 5.36
N ALA A 79 19.19 15.51 4.89
CA ALA A 79 18.00 15.66 5.74
C ALA A 79 17.62 14.36 6.47
N ALA A 80 17.91 13.21 5.88
CA ALA A 80 17.67 11.89 6.46
C ALA A 80 18.85 11.33 7.27
N ASP A 81 19.92 12.12 7.44
CA ASP A 81 21.16 11.73 8.14
C ASP A 81 21.78 10.42 7.59
N ILE A 82 21.77 10.26 6.26
CA ILE A 82 22.40 9.12 5.58
C ILE A 82 23.34 9.60 4.45
N SER A 83 24.30 8.75 4.09
CA SER A 83 25.17 9.06 2.96
C SER A 83 24.42 8.89 1.62
N LYS A 84 24.79 9.71 0.61
CA LYS A 84 24.25 9.60 -0.76
C LYS A 84 24.37 8.17 -1.34
N PRO A 85 25.50 7.44 -1.22
CA PRO A 85 25.58 6.03 -1.63
C PRO A 85 24.59 5.12 -0.90
N THR A 86 24.37 5.37 0.40
CA THR A 86 23.35 4.63 1.18
C THR A 86 21.95 4.90 0.67
N LEU A 87 21.63 6.15 0.32
CA LEU A 87 20.33 6.50 -0.25
C LEU A 87 20.11 5.80 -1.59
N PHE A 88 21.08 5.82 -2.52
CA PHE A 88 20.95 5.13 -3.81
C PHE A 88 20.85 3.61 -3.70
N ARG A 89 21.40 3.01 -2.66
CA ARG A 89 21.20 1.59 -2.38
C ARG A 89 19.74 1.28 -2.00
N TYR A 90 19.04 2.24 -1.41
CA TYR A 90 17.64 2.12 -1.00
C TYR A 90 16.68 2.54 -2.11
N PHE A 91 17.00 3.63 -2.79
CA PHE A 91 16.20 4.25 -3.83
C PHE A 91 17.06 4.48 -5.07
N PRO A 92 17.05 3.54 -6.04
CA PRO A 92 17.90 3.61 -7.24
C PRO A 92 17.69 4.89 -8.07
N ALA A 93 16.49 5.47 -8.03
CA ALA A 93 16.16 6.72 -8.69
C ALA A 93 15.52 7.71 -7.71
N LYS A 94 15.57 9.00 -8.01
CA LYS A 94 14.94 10.05 -7.21
C LYS A 94 13.41 9.88 -7.13
N GLU A 95 12.82 9.41 -8.21
CA GLU A 95 11.41 9.09 -8.33
C GLU A 95 10.98 7.98 -7.36
N ASP A 96 11.86 7.04 -7.05
CA ASP A 96 11.58 5.94 -6.11
C ASP A 96 11.36 6.45 -4.68
N LEU A 97 11.89 7.63 -4.32
CA LEU A 97 11.60 8.29 -3.05
C LEU A 97 10.11 8.63 -2.89
N VAL A 98 9.45 9.00 -3.99
CA VAL A 98 8.01 9.31 -4.00
C VAL A 98 7.20 8.03 -4.12
N LEU A 99 7.59 7.12 -5.03
CA LEU A 99 6.84 5.92 -5.35
C LEU A 99 6.93 4.83 -4.27
N HIS A 100 7.83 4.98 -3.30
CA HIS A 100 7.90 4.08 -2.15
C HIS A 100 6.57 3.98 -1.38
N ARG A 101 5.77 5.04 -1.38
CA ARG A 101 4.41 5.02 -0.80
C ARG A 101 3.48 4.00 -1.45
N PHE A 102 3.77 3.59 -2.68
CA PHE A 102 3.03 2.56 -3.40
C PHE A 102 3.64 1.16 -3.27
N ALA A 103 4.81 1.02 -2.62
CA ALA A 103 5.52 -0.26 -2.57
C ALA A 103 4.67 -1.39 -1.96
N ASP A 104 3.87 -1.09 -0.95
CA ASP A 104 2.98 -2.06 -0.30
C ASP A 104 1.74 -2.40 -1.15
N HIS A 105 1.47 -1.63 -2.22
CA HIS A 105 0.34 -1.83 -3.12
C HIS A 105 0.74 -2.49 -4.45
N GLU A 106 2.05 -2.70 -4.71
CA GLU A 106 2.54 -3.26 -5.97
C GLU A 106 1.98 -4.66 -6.25
N ASP A 107 1.88 -5.48 -5.22
CA ASP A 107 1.34 -6.85 -5.31
C ASP A 107 -0.05 -7.00 -4.67
N GLU A 108 -0.71 -5.90 -4.32
CA GLU A 108 -1.99 -5.91 -3.61
C GLU A 108 -3.07 -6.69 -4.35
N ALA A 109 -3.26 -6.42 -5.64
CA ALA A 109 -4.24 -7.16 -6.46
C ALA A 109 -3.92 -8.67 -6.51
N ALA A 110 -2.64 -9.05 -6.58
CA ALA A 110 -2.20 -10.44 -6.53
C ALA A 110 -2.49 -11.07 -5.16
N ARG A 111 -2.26 -10.35 -4.07
CA ARG A 111 -2.57 -10.81 -2.70
C ARG A 111 -4.07 -10.99 -2.50
N VAL A 112 -4.89 -10.06 -2.99
CA VAL A 112 -6.36 -10.16 -2.93
C VAL A 112 -6.85 -11.41 -3.65
N VAL A 113 -6.36 -11.67 -4.86
CA VAL A 113 -6.71 -12.85 -5.64
C VAL A 113 -6.25 -14.14 -4.96
N THR A 114 -5.05 -14.17 -4.40
CA THR A 114 -4.50 -15.37 -3.73
C THR A 114 -5.21 -15.66 -2.40
N GLY A 115 -5.58 -14.61 -1.66
CA GLY A 115 -6.24 -14.71 -0.36
C GLY A 115 -7.77 -14.77 -0.40
N ARG A 116 -8.39 -14.87 -1.60
CA ARG A 116 -9.84 -14.93 -1.75
C ARG A 116 -10.45 -16.22 -1.17
N ALA A 117 -11.73 -16.18 -0.86
CA ALA A 117 -12.47 -17.37 -0.47
C ALA A 117 -12.47 -18.43 -1.61
N PRO A 118 -12.52 -19.75 -1.30
CA PRO A 118 -12.44 -20.80 -2.31
C PRO A 118 -13.55 -20.74 -3.38
N ASP A 119 -14.72 -20.25 -3.03
CA ASP A 119 -15.91 -20.09 -3.89
C ASP A 119 -16.00 -18.70 -4.55
N GLU A 120 -15.11 -17.78 -4.20
CA GLU A 120 -15.08 -16.43 -4.77
C GLU A 120 -14.22 -16.39 -6.04
N THR A 121 -14.74 -15.77 -7.13
CA THR A 121 -13.91 -15.59 -8.32
C THR A 121 -12.85 -14.51 -8.11
N PRO A 122 -11.71 -14.56 -8.82
CA PRO A 122 -10.69 -13.52 -8.74
C PRO A 122 -11.24 -12.10 -8.98
N LEU A 123 -12.17 -11.97 -9.94
CA LEU A 123 -12.75 -10.68 -10.30
C LEU A 123 -13.70 -10.17 -9.22
N ASP A 124 -14.47 -11.05 -8.57
CA ASP A 124 -15.35 -10.66 -7.46
C ASP A 124 -14.55 -10.23 -6.24
N ALA A 125 -13.45 -10.91 -5.93
CA ALA A 125 -12.55 -10.51 -4.86
C ALA A 125 -11.95 -9.11 -5.09
N LEU A 126 -11.49 -8.82 -6.31
CA LEU A 126 -10.96 -7.51 -6.66
C LEU A 126 -12.04 -6.42 -6.66
N ARG A 127 -13.24 -6.73 -7.14
CA ARG A 127 -14.40 -5.81 -7.07
C ARG A 127 -14.70 -5.46 -5.62
N ARG A 128 -14.89 -6.44 -4.75
CA ARG A 128 -15.15 -6.24 -3.33
C ARG A 128 -14.05 -5.39 -2.70
N HIS A 129 -12.79 -5.74 -2.93
CA HIS A 129 -11.64 -4.99 -2.39
C HIS A 129 -11.64 -3.53 -2.81
N PHE A 130 -11.92 -3.23 -4.07
CA PHE A 130 -11.97 -1.85 -4.57
C PHE A 130 -13.16 -1.07 -3.96
N LEU A 131 -14.34 -1.68 -3.88
CA LEU A 131 -15.52 -1.06 -3.24
C LEU A 131 -15.30 -0.80 -1.74
N ASP A 132 -14.71 -1.74 -1.02
CA ASP A 132 -14.30 -1.58 0.38
C ASP A 132 -13.27 -0.42 0.52
N GLY A 133 -12.38 -0.26 -0.45
CA GLY A 133 -11.45 0.87 -0.51
C GLY A 133 -12.17 2.21 -0.71
N LEU A 134 -13.17 2.27 -1.60
CA LEU A 134 -13.99 3.46 -1.78
C LEU A 134 -14.74 3.85 -0.49
N ASP A 135 -15.29 2.86 0.22
CA ASP A 135 -15.99 3.08 1.48
C ASP A 135 -15.07 3.68 2.56
N ARG A 136 -13.85 3.17 2.67
CA ARG A 136 -12.84 3.69 3.61
C ARG A 136 -12.15 4.98 3.16
N ARG A 137 -12.48 5.53 2.00
CA ARG A 137 -11.76 6.68 1.40
C ARG A 137 -10.27 6.42 1.23
N ASP A 138 -9.91 5.18 0.87
CA ASP A 138 -8.54 4.77 0.66
C ASP A 138 -7.90 5.58 -0.48
N PRO A 139 -6.77 6.27 -0.26
CA PRO A 139 -6.08 7.05 -1.28
C PRO A 139 -5.78 6.31 -2.58
N VAL A 140 -5.58 4.99 -2.54
CA VAL A 140 -5.31 4.15 -3.71
C VAL A 140 -6.49 4.12 -4.68
N THR A 141 -7.72 4.30 -4.19
CA THR A 141 -8.92 4.41 -5.02
C THR A 141 -9.10 5.78 -5.67
N GLY A 142 -8.25 6.75 -5.36
CA GLY A 142 -8.37 8.15 -5.76
C GLY A 142 -9.47 8.93 -5.03
N LEU A 143 -10.29 8.26 -4.23
CA LEU A 143 -11.40 8.86 -3.50
C LEU A 143 -10.96 9.33 -2.10
N CYS A 144 -10.07 10.32 -2.06
CA CYS A 144 -9.60 10.90 -0.81
C CYS A 144 -9.41 12.41 -1.00
N ASP A 145 -10.10 13.23 -0.21
CA ASP A 145 -10.04 14.69 -0.25
C ASP A 145 -9.20 15.30 0.89
N VAL A 146 -8.41 14.46 1.58
CA VAL A 146 -7.44 14.93 2.58
C VAL A 146 -6.39 15.80 1.90
N PRO A 147 -6.18 17.06 2.35
CA PRO A 147 -5.31 18.01 1.65
C PRO A 147 -3.89 17.51 1.38
N GLN A 148 -3.32 16.75 2.31
CA GLN A 148 -1.97 16.17 2.17
C GLN A 148 -1.92 15.11 1.07
N VAL A 149 -2.98 14.30 0.92
CA VAL A 149 -3.10 13.28 -0.13
C VAL A 149 -3.26 13.96 -1.49
N LEU A 150 -4.12 14.98 -1.59
CA LEU A 150 -4.28 15.76 -2.83
C LEU A 150 -2.98 16.44 -3.24
N ALA A 151 -2.26 17.06 -2.31
CA ALA A 151 -0.96 17.67 -2.59
C ALA A 151 0.06 16.63 -3.12
N PHE A 152 0.10 15.45 -2.52
CA PHE A 152 0.95 14.34 -2.97
C PHE A 152 0.57 13.86 -4.39
N LEU A 153 -0.72 13.67 -4.68
CA LEU A 153 -1.19 13.22 -5.99
C LEU A 153 -0.95 14.30 -7.07
N ARG A 154 -1.09 15.60 -6.73
CA ARG A 154 -0.70 16.71 -7.62
C ARG A 154 0.79 16.67 -7.95
N LEU A 155 1.65 16.44 -6.96
CA LEU A 155 3.09 16.25 -7.18
C LEU A 155 3.36 15.08 -8.12
N LEU A 156 2.73 13.92 -7.85
CA LEU A 156 2.91 12.68 -8.62
C LEU A 156 2.49 12.86 -10.07
N TYR A 157 1.26 13.30 -10.31
CA TYR A 157 0.71 13.42 -11.67
C TYR A 157 1.14 14.67 -12.41
N GLY A 158 1.57 15.70 -11.68
CA GLY A 158 2.13 16.95 -12.24
C GLY A 158 3.60 16.86 -12.66
N THR A 159 4.31 15.78 -12.32
CA THR A 159 5.74 15.60 -12.62
C THR A 159 5.94 14.50 -13.66
N PRO A 160 6.34 14.81 -14.91
CA PRO A 160 6.43 13.82 -16.00
C PRO A 160 7.32 12.61 -15.67
N SER A 161 8.46 12.81 -15.00
CA SER A 161 9.37 11.72 -14.63
C SER A 161 8.75 10.78 -13.58
N LEU A 162 7.95 11.31 -12.65
CA LEU A 162 7.19 10.49 -11.69
C LEU A 162 6.11 9.66 -12.40
N VAL A 163 5.38 10.25 -13.35
CA VAL A 163 4.38 9.54 -14.17
C VAL A 163 5.03 8.41 -14.96
N ALA A 164 6.17 8.67 -15.61
CA ALA A 164 6.91 7.64 -16.35
C ALA A 164 7.35 6.48 -15.43
N ARG A 165 7.83 6.81 -14.23
CA ARG A 165 8.24 5.79 -13.25
C ARG A 165 7.05 5.01 -12.69
N LEU A 166 5.90 5.66 -12.53
CA LEU A 166 4.64 5.02 -12.10
C LEU A 166 4.17 3.96 -13.11
N HIS A 167 4.37 4.18 -14.42
CA HIS A 167 4.06 3.15 -15.44
C HIS A 167 4.91 1.89 -15.28
N ALA A 168 6.19 2.02 -14.94
CA ALA A 168 7.03 0.85 -14.66
C ALA A 168 6.54 0.10 -13.41
N TYR A 169 6.06 0.82 -12.39
CA TYR A 169 5.42 0.25 -11.21
C TYR A 169 4.17 -0.55 -11.60
N GLN A 170 3.28 0.03 -12.40
CA GLN A 170 2.05 -0.62 -12.87
C GLN A 170 2.35 -1.90 -13.66
N GLY A 171 3.40 -1.93 -14.49
CA GLY A 171 3.83 -3.14 -15.19
C GLY A 171 4.26 -4.27 -14.23
N ARG A 172 4.83 -3.95 -13.06
CA ARG A 172 5.14 -4.95 -12.03
C ARG A 172 3.87 -5.47 -11.36
N SER A 173 2.89 -4.58 -11.08
CA SER A 173 1.57 -4.97 -10.54
C SER A 173 0.82 -5.90 -11.50
N GLU A 174 0.83 -5.60 -12.80
CA GLU A 174 0.26 -6.46 -13.85
C GLU A 174 0.94 -7.85 -13.86
N ALA A 175 2.27 -7.89 -13.83
CA ALA A 175 3.01 -9.14 -13.81
C ALA A 175 2.74 -9.96 -12.53
N ALA A 176 2.60 -9.31 -11.38
CA ALA A 176 2.25 -9.97 -10.12
C ALA A 176 0.84 -10.57 -10.18
N LEU A 177 -0.15 -9.80 -10.64
CA LEU A 177 -1.53 -10.26 -10.81
C LEU A 177 -1.61 -11.41 -11.84
N ALA A 178 -0.94 -11.29 -12.98
CA ALA A 178 -0.91 -12.34 -13.99
C ALA A 178 -0.42 -13.67 -13.42
N ARG A 179 0.66 -13.67 -12.62
CA ARG A 179 1.15 -14.87 -11.94
C ARG A 179 0.12 -15.46 -10.97
N ALA A 180 -0.58 -14.62 -10.22
CA ALA A 180 -1.63 -15.06 -9.28
C ALA A 180 -2.85 -15.66 -10.00
N LEU A 181 -3.11 -15.27 -11.24
CA LEU A 181 -4.18 -15.81 -12.09
C LEU A 181 -3.81 -17.13 -12.77
N GLY A 182 -2.51 -17.46 -12.93
CA GLY A 182 -2.04 -18.70 -13.58
C GLY A 182 -0.84 -18.53 -14.51
N GLY A 183 -0.53 -17.28 -14.92
CA GLY A 183 0.70 -16.91 -15.65
C GLY A 183 0.65 -17.11 -17.16
N GLY A 184 -0.43 -17.65 -17.73
CA GLY A 184 -0.61 -17.85 -19.17
C GLY A 184 -0.84 -16.54 -19.95
N LEU A 185 -0.98 -16.63 -21.27
CA LEU A 185 -1.25 -15.45 -22.09
C LEU A 185 -2.60 -14.79 -21.72
N SER A 186 -3.66 -15.60 -21.55
CA SER A 186 -4.98 -15.12 -21.15
C SER A 186 -4.93 -14.39 -19.81
N ASP A 187 -4.16 -14.94 -18.83
CA ASP A 187 -4.00 -14.34 -17.49
C ASP A 187 -3.26 -13.00 -17.55
N ARG A 188 -2.27 -12.87 -18.43
CA ARG A 188 -1.56 -11.59 -18.66
C ARG A 188 -2.48 -10.54 -19.28
N LEU A 189 -3.32 -10.94 -20.26
CA LEU A 189 -4.31 -10.06 -20.86
C LEU A 189 -5.36 -9.60 -19.84
N ALA A 190 -5.87 -10.52 -19.03
CA ALA A 190 -6.80 -10.20 -17.95
C ALA A 190 -6.18 -9.26 -16.92
N ALA A 191 -4.95 -9.53 -16.46
CA ALA A 191 -4.23 -8.68 -15.50
C ALA A 191 -4.04 -7.25 -16.03
N GLY A 192 -3.61 -7.10 -17.29
CA GLY A 192 -3.46 -5.78 -17.93
C GLY A 192 -4.78 -5.01 -17.98
N GLN A 193 -5.88 -5.66 -18.36
CA GLN A 193 -7.21 -5.04 -18.40
C GLN A 193 -7.67 -4.62 -17.00
N ILE A 194 -7.53 -5.49 -16.01
CA ILE A 194 -7.93 -5.20 -14.62
C ILE A 194 -7.13 -4.02 -14.05
N ILE A 195 -5.80 -4.04 -14.16
CA ILE A 195 -4.96 -2.95 -13.63
C ILE A 195 -5.25 -1.63 -14.35
N ALA A 196 -5.49 -1.67 -15.67
CA ALA A 196 -5.89 -0.47 -16.42
C ALA A 196 -7.22 0.09 -15.93
N VAL A 197 -8.24 -0.74 -15.70
CA VAL A 197 -9.55 -0.34 -15.19
C VAL A 197 -9.42 0.28 -13.79
N LEU A 198 -8.75 -0.38 -12.86
CA LEU A 198 -8.55 0.13 -11.49
C LEU A 198 -7.85 1.49 -11.50
N ARG A 199 -6.81 1.64 -12.34
CA ARG A 199 -6.09 2.92 -12.50
C ARG A 199 -6.98 4.01 -13.07
N ILE A 200 -7.82 3.72 -14.07
CA ILE A 200 -8.71 4.70 -14.70
C ILE A 200 -9.77 5.16 -13.69
N LEU A 201 -10.37 4.25 -12.94
CA LEU A 201 -11.34 4.57 -11.89
C LEU A 201 -10.71 5.46 -10.81
N ALA A 202 -9.52 5.09 -10.32
CA ALA A 202 -8.81 5.88 -9.33
C ALA A 202 -8.44 7.28 -9.85
N MET A 203 -8.00 7.39 -11.10
CA MET A 203 -7.67 8.67 -11.73
C MET A 203 -8.89 9.57 -11.88
N GLU A 204 -10.06 9.02 -12.25
CA GLU A 204 -11.30 9.77 -12.38
C GLU A 204 -11.77 10.30 -11.01
N ASN A 205 -11.73 9.47 -9.99
CA ASN A 205 -12.06 9.88 -8.62
C ASN A 205 -11.14 11.01 -8.14
N TRP A 206 -9.82 10.85 -8.36
CA TRP A 206 -8.86 11.89 -8.01
C TRP A 206 -9.11 13.21 -8.76
N ARG A 207 -9.40 13.18 -10.07
CA ARG A 207 -9.68 14.41 -10.83
C ARG A 207 -10.85 15.19 -10.27
N ARG A 208 -11.89 14.50 -9.81
CA ARG A 208 -13.05 15.12 -9.22
C ARG A 208 -12.76 15.72 -7.86
N THR A 209 -12.04 15.01 -7.00
CA THR A 209 -11.65 15.52 -5.67
C THR A 209 -10.62 16.66 -5.81
N ASP A 210 -9.72 16.58 -6.78
CA ASP A 210 -8.75 17.64 -7.08
C ASP A 210 -9.42 18.91 -7.63
N ALA A 211 -10.54 18.77 -8.34
CA ALA A 211 -11.39 19.88 -8.80
C ALA A 211 -12.23 20.50 -7.68
N GLY A 212 -12.15 19.98 -6.44
CA GLY A 212 -12.81 20.55 -5.26
C GLY A 212 -14.13 19.88 -4.89
N GLU A 213 -14.53 18.76 -5.52
CA GLU A 213 -15.65 17.97 -5.02
C GLU A 213 -15.21 17.21 -3.76
N SER A 214 -16.08 17.13 -2.73
CA SER A 214 -15.80 16.32 -1.56
C SER A 214 -15.87 14.83 -1.88
N ALA A 215 -15.09 14.01 -1.19
CA ALA A 215 -15.11 12.55 -1.34
C ALA A 215 -16.51 11.97 -1.17
N ASP A 216 -17.31 12.51 -0.25
CA ASP A 216 -18.70 12.09 -0.03
C ASP A 216 -19.61 12.37 -1.23
N ARG A 217 -19.41 13.52 -1.87
CA ARG A 217 -20.17 13.86 -3.09
C ARG A 217 -19.81 12.99 -4.29
N VAL A 218 -18.55 12.59 -4.40
CA VAL A 218 -18.04 11.74 -5.48
C VAL A 218 -18.44 10.27 -5.27
N TYR A 219 -18.58 9.83 -4.04
CA TYR A 219 -18.68 8.43 -3.63
C TYR A 219 -19.73 7.61 -4.39
N ALA A 220 -20.99 8.05 -4.45
CA ALA A 220 -22.06 7.31 -5.09
C ALA A 220 -21.77 7.07 -6.59
N GLY A 221 -21.25 8.09 -7.28
CA GLY A 221 -20.83 7.97 -8.68
C GLY A 221 -19.61 7.07 -8.88
N ALA A 222 -18.67 7.10 -7.93
CA ALA A 222 -17.49 6.23 -7.95
C ALA A 222 -17.85 4.75 -7.78
N VAL A 223 -18.79 4.44 -6.88
CA VAL A 223 -19.33 3.09 -6.69
C VAL A 223 -20.02 2.61 -7.97
N GLN A 224 -20.91 3.44 -8.55
CA GLN A 224 -21.60 3.09 -9.78
C GLN A 224 -20.60 2.82 -10.92
N ALA A 225 -19.64 3.70 -11.14
CA ALA A 225 -18.62 3.53 -12.18
C ALA A 225 -17.77 2.26 -11.97
N ALA A 226 -17.44 1.92 -10.71
CA ALA A 226 -16.74 0.69 -10.40
C ALA A 226 -17.59 -0.54 -10.74
N GLU A 227 -18.87 -0.58 -10.34
CA GLU A 227 -19.78 -1.68 -10.67
C GLU A 227 -19.91 -1.89 -12.18
N GLU A 228 -20.13 -0.82 -12.94
CA GLU A 228 -20.22 -0.87 -14.40
C GLU A 228 -18.93 -1.40 -15.04
N ALA A 229 -17.76 -0.94 -14.54
CA ALA A 229 -16.46 -1.37 -15.04
C ALA A 229 -16.19 -2.86 -14.75
N PHE A 230 -16.55 -3.36 -13.57
CA PHE A 230 -16.41 -4.79 -13.24
C PHE A 230 -17.40 -5.67 -14.02
N VAL A 231 -18.61 -5.19 -14.32
CA VAL A 231 -19.53 -5.85 -15.26
C VAL A 231 -18.89 -5.94 -16.64
N GLN A 232 -18.31 -4.84 -17.14
CA GLN A 232 -17.62 -4.82 -18.44
C GLN A 232 -16.44 -5.79 -18.50
N LEU A 233 -15.62 -5.87 -17.44
CA LEU A 233 -14.52 -6.86 -17.34
C LEU A 233 -15.03 -8.31 -17.39
N ARG A 234 -16.21 -8.58 -16.83
CA ARG A 234 -16.83 -9.92 -16.82
C ARG A 234 -17.40 -10.32 -18.16
N THR A 235 -18.06 -9.39 -18.86
CA THR A 235 -18.80 -9.66 -20.11
C THR A 235 -17.97 -9.43 -21.38
N GLY A 236 -16.77 -8.82 -21.25
CA GLY A 236 -15.97 -8.39 -22.38
C GLY A 236 -16.27 -6.96 -22.82
N LEU A 237 -15.60 -6.50 -23.89
CA LEU A 237 -15.64 -5.11 -24.34
C LEU A 237 -16.88 -4.73 -25.19
N GLU A 238 -17.88 -5.59 -25.30
CA GLU A 238 -19.12 -5.19 -25.93
C GLU A 238 -19.89 -4.22 -25.01
N PRO A 239 -20.00 -2.93 -25.36
CA PRO A 239 -20.80 -2.01 -24.59
C PRO A 239 -22.26 -2.48 -24.60
N PRO A 240 -23.04 -2.30 -23.51
CA PRO A 240 -24.47 -2.59 -23.53
C PRO A 240 -25.08 -1.82 -24.68
N SER A 241 -25.82 -2.55 -25.55
CA SER A 241 -26.49 -1.98 -26.71
C SER A 241 -27.35 -0.80 -26.26
N ARG A 242 -26.96 0.42 -26.64
CA ARG A 242 -27.80 1.59 -26.38
C ARG A 242 -29.15 1.34 -27.05
N PRO A 243 -30.29 1.47 -26.35
CA PRO A 243 -31.57 1.42 -26.99
C PRO A 243 -31.57 2.47 -28.10
N ARG A 244 -31.85 2.04 -29.36
CA ARG A 244 -32.04 2.95 -30.46
C ARG A 244 -33.32 3.73 -30.17
N GLY A 245 -33.17 5.01 -29.80
CA GLY A 245 -34.28 5.95 -29.70
C GLY A 245 -34.82 6.31 -31.09
#